data_7bd4226b371cb5d4d4c5293fe6461cbd
#
_entry.id   7bd4226b371cb5d4d4c5293fe6461cbd
#
_cell.length_a   1.000
_cell.length_b   1.000
_cell.length_c   1.000
_cell.angle_alpha   90.00
_cell.angle_beta   90.00
_cell.angle_gamma   90.00
#
_symmetry.space_group_name_H-M   'P 1'
#
loop_
_entity.id
_entity.type
_entity.pdbx_description
1 polymer ?
#
loop_
_entity_poly.entity_id
_entity_poly.type
_entity_poly.pdbx_seq_one_letter_code
_entity_poly.pdbx_strand_id
1 'polypeptide(L)'
;NSFEHPSRYLLEAARHGGRSLNYARATAIRTENGRTENGRARVDVTDLESGDSLTLNAGAVINATGAWANRLGGAGQRIRPLRGSHLFVDPARLPVADCLTLINPRDDRPVFVFPWEGVTCIGTTDLDHGDSLDQEARASGAEVDYLLELINGQFPKVNLGREDILSTMAGVRPVIASGDGKDPSKERRDHAVWEENGVVTVSGGKLTTFR
;
A
#
# COMPACT_ATOMS: atom_id res chain seq x y z
N ASN A 1 -13.53 11.92 -14.44
CA ASN A 1 -13.11 10.60 -13.94
C ASN A 1 -13.06 10.71 -12.43
N SER A 2 -14.20 10.37 -11.79
CA SER A 2 -14.27 10.30 -10.33
C SER A 2 -13.40 9.13 -9.87
N PHE A 3 -12.27 9.42 -9.23
CA PHE A 3 -11.62 8.45 -8.36
C PHE A 3 -12.66 8.02 -7.35
N GLU A 4 -13.13 6.77 -7.45
CA GLU A 4 -14.12 6.25 -6.54
C GLU A 4 -13.48 6.20 -5.14
N HIS A 5 -13.90 7.12 -4.28
CA HIS A 5 -13.36 7.25 -2.93
C HIS A 5 -13.57 5.92 -2.18
N PRO A 6 -12.59 5.41 -1.41
CA PRO A 6 -12.72 4.13 -0.68
C PRO A 6 -14.00 3.99 0.15
N SER A 7 -14.56 5.10 0.66
CA SER A 7 -15.84 5.12 1.37
C SER A 7 -17.03 4.62 0.53
N ARG A 8 -16.95 4.68 -0.81
CA ARG A 8 -18.00 4.14 -1.66
C ARG A 8 -18.11 2.62 -1.55
N TYR A 9 -16.99 1.92 -1.42
CA TYR A 9 -16.98 0.46 -1.22
C TYR A 9 -17.58 0.06 0.13
N LEU A 10 -17.33 0.86 1.17
CA LEU A 10 -17.93 0.64 2.49
C LEU A 10 -19.45 0.88 2.45
N LEU A 11 -19.91 1.91 1.74
CA LEU A 11 -21.33 2.17 1.54
C LEU A 11 -22.02 1.06 0.74
N GLU A 12 -21.35 0.54 -0.28
CA GLU A 12 -21.87 -0.58 -1.06
C GLU A 12 -21.96 -1.85 -0.22
N ALA A 13 -20.91 -2.17 0.54
CA ALA A 13 -20.93 -3.29 1.48
C ALA A 13 -22.07 -3.16 2.51
N ALA A 14 -22.31 -1.96 3.03
CA ALA A 14 -23.41 -1.71 3.96
C ALA A 14 -24.80 -1.93 3.33
N ARG A 15 -24.98 -1.58 2.04
CA ARG A 15 -26.23 -1.84 1.29
C ARG A 15 -26.51 -3.35 1.14
N HIS A 16 -25.45 -4.17 1.16
CA HIS A 16 -25.54 -5.62 1.13
C HIS A 16 -25.55 -6.26 2.53
N GLY A 17 -25.79 -5.49 3.58
CA GLY A 17 -25.87 -5.96 4.96
C GLY A 17 -24.53 -6.10 5.68
N GLY A 18 -23.44 -5.66 5.05
CA GLY A 18 -22.12 -5.61 5.69
C GLY A 18 -22.06 -4.56 6.80
N ARG A 19 -21.19 -4.79 7.77
CA ARG A 19 -20.89 -3.84 8.84
C ARG A 19 -19.39 -3.52 8.81
N SER A 20 -19.04 -2.26 8.93
CA SER A 20 -17.66 -1.80 9.07
C SER A 20 -17.47 -1.17 10.44
N LEU A 21 -16.37 -1.50 11.08
CA LEU A 21 -15.94 -0.91 12.36
C LEU A 21 -14.54 -0.35 12.16
N ASN A 22 -14.38 0.93 12.39
CA ASN A 22 -13.07 1.58 12.51
C ASN A 22 -12.55 1.46 13.95
N TYR A 23 -11.27 1.73 14.16
CA TYR A 23 -10.58 1.61 15.45
C TYR A 23 -10.65 0.22 16.10
N ALA A 24 -11.12 -0.79 15.37
CA ALA A 24 -11.21 -2.19 15.81
C ALA A 24 -10.08 -3.00 15.15
N ARG A 25 -9.03 -3.30 15.92
CA ARG A 25 -7.86 -4.04 15.45
C ARG A 25 -8.02 -5.53 15.70
N ALA A 26 -8.01 -6.35 14.64
CA ALA A 26 -7.83 -7.80 14.80
C ALA A 26 -6.40 -8.08 15.27
N THR A 27 -6.25 -8.77 16.40
CA THR A 27 -4.96 -9.04 17.04
C THR A 27 -4.56 -10.51 16.92
N ALA A 28 -5.53 -11.42 16.83
CA ALA A 28 -5.27 -12.85 16.61
C ALA A 28 -6.45 -13.51 15.88
N ILE A 29 -6.15 -14.53 15.12
CA ILE A 29 -7.12 -15.45 14.53
C ILE A 29 -6.79 -16.84 15.04
N ARG A 30 -7.78 -17.53 15.64
CA ARG A 30 -7.63 -18.87 16.20
C ARG A 30 -8.56 -19.83 15.48
N THR A 31 -7.97 -20.90 15.00
CA THR A 31 -8.64 -22.03 14.38
C THR A 31 -8.17 -23.31 15.05
N GLU A 32 -9.02 -24.32 15.19
CA GLU A 32 -8.59 -25.61 15.69
C GLU A 32 -8.18 -26.54 14.54
N ASN A 33 -6.97 -27.12 14.64
CA ASN A 33 -6.41 -28.05 13.64
C ASN A 33 -6.46 -27.54 12.19
N GLY A 34 -6.25 -26.23 11.97
CA GLY A 34 -6.35 -25.64 10.64
C GLY A 34 -7.76 -25.57 10.08
N ARG A 35 -8.76 -25.84 10.91
CA ARG A 35 -10.18 -25.71 10.62
C ARG A 35 -10.84 -24.82 11.67
N THR A 36 -11.93 -24.20 11.29
CA THR A 36 -12.79 -23.51 12.25
C THR A 36 -13.38 -24.54 13.22
N GLU A 37 -13.26 -24.31 14.53
CA GLU A 37 -13.89 -25.16 15.55
C GLU A 37 -15.39 -25.21 15.31
N ASN A 38 -15.97 -26.39 15.08
CA ASN A 38 -17.38 -26.53 14.69
C ASN A 38 -17.78 -25.64 13.49
N GLY A 39 -16.85 -25.43 12.52
CA GLY A 39 -17.06 -24.52 11.40
C GLY A 39 -16.96 -23.04 11.75
N ARG A 40 -16.34 -22.67 12.89
CA ARG A 40 -16.19 -21.28 13.32
C ARG A 40 -14.76 -20.96 13.74
N ALA A 41 -14.26 -19.82 13.28
CA ALA A 41 -13.01 -19.23 13.74
C ALA A 41 -13.28 -18.23 14.87
N ARG A 42 -12.32 -18.04 15.75
CA ARG A 42 -12.33 -16.97 16.76
C ARG A 42 -11.37 -15.87 16.35
N VAL A 43 -11.83 -14.64 16.35
CA VAL A 43 -11.02 -13.46 16.04
C VAL A 43 -10.99 -12.57 17.27
N ASP A 44 -9.80 -12.39 17.84
CA ASP A 44 -9.61 -11.44 18.93
C ASP A 44 -9.47 -10.04 18.34
N VAL A 45 -10.22 -9.10 18.89
CA VAL A 45 -10.29 -7.73 18.43
C VAL A 45 -10.07 -6.79 19.62
N THR A 46 -9.25 -5.78 19.43
CA THR A 46 -9.04 -4.70 20.40
C THR A 46 -9.62 -3.40 19.86
N ASP A 47 -10.44 -2.76 20.67
CA ASP A 47 -10.86 -1.38 20.44
C ASP A 47 -9.68 -0.45 20.76
N LEU A 48 -9.24 0.33 19.78
CA LEU A 48 -8.07 1.20 19.92
C LEU A 48 -8.37 2.50 20.68
N GLU A 49 -9.64 2.83 20.90
CA GLU A 49 -10.05 4.01 21.66
C GLU A 49 -10.17 3.70 23.14
N SER A 50 -10.87 2.61 23.50
CA SER A 50 -11.07 2.22 24.91
C SER A 50 -9.97 1.30 25.44
N GLY A 51 -9.28 0.56 24.58
CA GLY A 51 -8.37 -0.51 24.94
C GLY A 51 -9.06 -1.85 25.28
N ASP A 52 -10.38 -1.90 25.21
CA ASP A 52 -11.15 -3.10 25.47
C ASP A 52 -10.91 -4.17 24.41
N SER A 53 -11.01 -5.42 24.82
CA SER A 53 -10.86 -6.56 23.90
C SER A 53 -12.11 -7.42 23.90
N LEU A 54 -12.46 -7.92 22.72
CA LEU A 54 -13.57 -8.83 22.50
C LEU A 54 -13.16 -9.96 21.57
N THR A 55 -13.84 -11.10 21.67
CA THR A 55 -13.65 -12.22 20.75
C THR A 55 -14.91 -12.40 19.89
N LEU A 56 -14.73 -12.36 18.57
CA LEU A 56 -15.78 -12.62 17.60
C LEU A 56 -15.73 -14.08 17.15
N ASN A 57 -16.90 -14.71 17.01
CA ASN A 57 -17.04 -16.02 16.40
C ASN A 57 -17.50 -15.84 14.95
N ALA A 58 -16.74 -16.34 14.00
CA ALA A 58 -17.00 -16.19 12.56
C ALA A 58 -17.08 -17.56 11.86
N GLY A 59 -18.00 -17.71 10.91
CA GLY A 59 -18.08 -18.90 10.07
C GLY A 59 -16.93 -19.02 9.07
N ALA A 60 -16.39 -17.87 8.66
CA ALA A 60 -15.20 -17.75 7.82
C ALA A 60 -14.44 -16.47 8.19
N VAL A 61 -13.14 -16.46 7.96
CA VAL A 61 -12.29 -15.27 8.15
C VAL A 61 -11.55 -14.99 6.86
N ILE A 62 -11.65 -13.73 6.41
CA ILE A 62 -10.90 -13.23 5.27
C ILE A 62 -9.88 -12.21 5.80
N ASN A 63 -8.60 -12.52 5.60
CA ASN A 63 -7.50 -11.61 5.89
C ASN A 63 -7.23 -10.76 4.64
N ALA A 64 -7.71 -9.53 4.64
CA ALA A 64 -7.51 -8.55 3.58
C ALA A 64 -6.74 -7.32 4.12
N THR A 65 -5.81 -7.53 5.05
CA THR A 65 -5.11 -6.48 5.79
C THR A 65 -3.90 -5.89 5.04
N GLY A 66 -3.77 -6.17 3.74
CA GLY A 66 -2.74 -5.55 2.89
C GLY A 66 -1.31 -5.85 3.38
N ALA A 67 -0.53 -4.83 3.64
CA ALA A 67 0.86 -4.99 4.08
C ALA A 67 1.01 -5.71 5.44
N TRP A 68 -0.04 -5.72 6.26
CA TRP A 68 -0.06 -6.41 7.56
C TRP A 68 -0.51 -7.88 7.47
N ALA A 69 -0.83 -8.40 6.29
CA ALA A 69 -1.41 -9.75 6.15
C ALA A 69 -0.53 -10.85 6.75
N ASN A 70 0.79 -10.69 6.74
CA ASN A 70 1.71 -11.63 7.38
C ASN A 70 1.57 -11.71 8.92
N ARG A 71 0.94 -10.72 9.58
CA ARG A 71 0.85 -10.65 11.06
C ARG A 71 -0.27 -11.49 11.64
N LEU A 72 -1.34 -11.72 10.91
CA LEU A 72 -2.54 -12.40 11.41
C LEU A 72 -2.54 -13.93 11.24
N GLY A 73 -1.38 -14.52 10.97
CA GLY A 73 -1.21 -15.96 10.85
C GLY A 73 -1.62 -16.53 9.50
N GLY A 74 -1.09 -17.68 9.14
CA GLY A 74 -1.42 -18.40 7.91
C GLY A 74 -0.84 -17.83 6.62
N ALA A 75 -0.14 -16.74 6.68
CA ALA A 75 0.33 -16.08 5.45
C ALA A 75 1.78 -16.40 5.05
N GLY A 76 2.51 -17.22 5.82
CA GLY A 76 3.92 -17.53 5.59
C GLY A 76 4.61 -16.45 4.76
N GLN A 77 5.25 -15.48 5.24
CA GLN A 77 5.96 -14.34 4.62
C GLN A 77 5.74 -14.10 3.10
N ARG A 78 4.49 -14.25 2.61
CA ARG A 78 4.17 -14.09 1.19
C ARG A 78 4.05 -12.63 0.76
N ILE A 79 3.91 -11.71 1.71
CA ILE A 79 3.83 -10.28 1.45
C ILE A 79 5.19 -9.65 1.62
N ARG A 80 5.65 -8.99 0.58
CA ARG A 80 6.83 -8.13 0.56
C ARG A 80 6.36 -6.68 0.58
N PRO A 81 6.51 -5.96 1.70
CA PRO A 81 6.14 -4.55 1.77
C PRO A 81 7.10 -3.72 0.90
N LEU A 82 6.59 -3.02 -0.10
CA LEU A 82 7.38 -2.11 -0.93
C LEU A 82 6.93 -0.68 -0.72
N ARG A 83 7.88 0.21 -0.41
CA ARG A 83 7.61 1.65 -0.26
C ARG A 83 7.73 2.35 -1.59
N GLY A 84 6.77 3.24 -1.87
CA GLY A 84 6.84 4.17 -2.98
C GLY A 84 6.60 5.58 -2.49
N SER A 85 7.48 6.49 -2.89
CA SER A 85 7.50 7.88 -2.45
C SER A 85 7.27 8.84 -3.62
N HIS A 86 6.62 9.96 -3.32
CA HIS A 86 6.35 11.05 -4.27
C HIS A 86 6.80 12.37 -3.67
N LEU A 87 7.21 13.29 -4.55
CA LEU A 87 7.49 14.68 -4.21
C LEU A 87 6.40 15.56 -4.84
N PHE A 88 6.07 16.64 -4.14
CA PHE A 88 5.20 17.69 -4.64
C PHE A 88 5.98 18.99 -4.70
N VAL A 89 5.95 19.64 -5.86
CA VAL A 89 6.64 20.90 -6.12
C VAL A 89 5.69 21.94 -6.71
N ASP A 90 6.05 23.21 -6.61
CA ASP A 90 5.30 24.30 -7.22
C ASP A 90 5.26 24.14 -8.75
N PRO A 91 4.09 24.23 -9.41
CA PRO A 91 3.98 24.21 -10.87
C PRO A 91 4.78 25.33 -11.55
N ALA A 92 5.04 26.44 -10.87
CA ALA A 92 5.91 27.49 -11.39
C ALA A 92 7.38 27.04 -11.50
N ARG A 93 7.80 26.07 -10.68
CA ARG A 93 9.16 25.49 -10.73
C ARG A 93 9.25 24.35 -11.74
N LEU A 94 8.21 23.53 -11.86
CA LEU A 94 8.14 22.43 -12.83
C LEU A 94 6.75 22.43 -13.49
N PRO A 95 6.55 23.26 -14.52
CA PRO A 95 5.25 23.33 -15.20
C PRO A 95 5.05 22.10 -16.09
N VAL A 96 3.98 21.35 -15.80
CA VAL A 96 3.53 20.23 -16.65
C VAL A 96 2.02 20.34 -16.83
N ALA A 97 1.56 20.15 -18.07
CA ALA A 97 0.14 20.18 -18.42
C ALA A 97 -0.49 18.80 -18.41
N ASP A 98 0.31 17.77 -18.71
CA ASP A 98 -0.11 16.39 -18.86
C ASP A 98 0.77 15.45 -18.03
N CYS A 99 0.36 14.18 -17.95
CA CYS A 99 1.17 13.15 -17.30
C CYS A 99 2.33 12.73 -18.22
N LEU A 100 3.56 12.95 -17.75
CA LEU A 100 4.79 12.51 -18.40
C LEU A 100 5.26 11.21 -17.76
N THR A 101 5.77 10.29 -18.56
CA THR A 101 6.48 9.09 -18.09
C THR A 101 7.96 9.26 -18.43
N LEU A 102 8.78 9.38 -17.40
CA LEU A 102 10.23 9.48 -17.53
C LEU A 102 10.84 8.12 -17.15
N ILE A 103 11.79 7.65 -17.95
CA ILE A 103 12.54 6.44 -17.62
C ILE A 103 13.84 6.85 -16.95
N ASN A 104 14.07 6.36 -15.72
CA ASN A 104 15.31 6.65 -15.02
C ASN A 104 16.46 5.85 -15.63
N PRO A 105 17.54 6.51 -16.11
CA PRO A 105 18.64 5.82 -16.77
C PRO A 105 19.50 4.96 -15.84
N ARG A 106 19.31 5.04 -14.50
CA ARG A 106 20.06 4.24 -13.52
C ARG A 106 19.53 2.81 -13.39
N ASP A 107 18.22 2.62 -13.60
CA ASP A 107 17.54 1.35 -13.26
C ASP A 107 16.34 1.03 -14.17
N ASP A 108 16.17 1.80 -15.26
CA ASP A 108 15.08 1.67 -16.25
C ASP A 108 13.67 1.77 -15.65
N ARG A 109 13.52 2.38 -14.48
CA ARG A 109 12.22 2.53 -13.83
C ARG A 109 11.43 3.70 -14.39
N PRO A 110 10.12 3.52 -14.63
CA PRO A 110 9.25 4.62 -14.96
C PRO A 110 8.96 5.47 -13.71
N VAL A 111 9.12 6.77 -13.84
CA VAL A 111 8.71 7.79 -12.88
C VAL A 111 7.71 8.70 -13.60
N PHE A 112 6.59 8.96 -12.94
CA PHE A 112 5.55 9.83 -13.49
C PHE A 112 5.72 11.25 -12.96
N VAL A 113 5.44 12.23 -13.83
CA VAL A 113 5.37 13.64 -13.49
C VAL A 113 4.05 14.16 -14.01
N PHE A 114 3.18 14.66 -13.13
CA PHE A 114 1.84 15.07 -13.54
C PHE A 114 1.27 16.17 -12.63
N PRO A 115 0.32 16.98 -13.15
CA PRO A 115 -0.38 17.95 -12.33
C PRO A 115 -1.33 17.27 -11.36
N TRP A 116 -1.33 17.69 -10.09
CA TRP A 116 -2.17 17.14 -9.03
C TRP A 116 -2.61 18.23 -8.06
N GLU A 117 -3.90 18.53 -7.98
CA GLU A 117 -4.48 19.46 -6.97
C GLU A 117 -3.72 20.78 -6.83
N GLY A 118 -3.29 21.36 -7.95
CA GLY A 118 -2.58 22.64 -7.95
C GLY A 118 -1.07 22.56 -7.70
N VAL A 119 -0.50 21.37 -7.63
CA VAL A 119 0.95 21.11 -7.54
C VAL A 119 1.41 20.19 -8.65
N THR A 120 2.72 20.09 -8.87
CA THR A 120 3.30 19.05 -9.72
C THR A 120 3.77 17.89 -8.86
N CYS A 121 3.22 16.70 -9.12
CA CYS A 121 3.57 15.44 -8.45
C CYS A 121 4.65 14.71 -9.25
N ILE A 122 5.70 14.22 -8.57
CA ILE A 122 6.83 13.48 -9.13
C ILE A 122 6.92 12.14 -8.38
N GLY A 123 6.85 11.01 -9.05
CA GLY A 123 6.99 9.68 -8.43
C GLY A 123 6.61 8.56 -9.38
N THR A 124 6.93 7.37 -9.00
CA THR A 124 7.20 6.89 -7.64
C THR A 124 8.53 6.16 -7.57
N THR A 125 9.05 6.03 -6.36
CA THR A 125 10.11 5.07 -6.03
C THR A 125 9.53 3.68 -5.77
N ASP A 126 10.36 2.65 -5.64
CA ASP A 126 9.94 1.27 -5.35
C ASP A 126 11.07 0.55 -4.60
N LEU A 127 11.01 0.58 -3.28
CA LEU A 127 12.05 0.06 -2.38
C LEU A 127 11.45 -0.89 -1.34
N ASP A 128 12.23 -1.86 -0.88
CA ASP A 128 11.84 -2.64 0.28
C ASP A 128 11.59 -1.73 1.49
N HIS A 129 10.45 -1.93 2.16
CA HIS A 129 10.11 -1.19 3.35
C HIS A 129 10.66 -1.88 4.58
N GLY A 130 11.75 -1.34 5.14
CA GLY A 130 12.43 -1.90 6.31
C GLY A 130 11.92 -1.36 7.66
N ASP A 131 11.08 -0.33 7.65
CA ASP A 131 10.58 0.29 8.87
C ASP A 131 9.32 -0.43 9.40
N SER A 132 8.90 -0.08 10.61
CA SER A 132 7.66 -0.62 11.18
C SER A 132 6.44 -0.20 10.36
N LEU A 133 5.58 -1.16 10.01
CA LEU A 133 4.29 -0.86 9.37
C LEU A 133 3.31 -0.11 10.26
N ASP A 134 3.57 -0.02 11.57
CA ASP A 134 2.75 0.74 12.52
C ASP A 134 3.12 2.23 12.56
N GLN A 135 4.18 2.61 11.86
CA GLN A 135 4.58 3.99 11.64
C GLN A 135 4.19 4.42 10.23
N GLU A 136 3.79 5.68 10.10
CA GLU A 136 3.52 6.25 8.79
C GLU A 136 4.79 6.22 7.92
N ALA A 137 4.65 5.68 6.71
CA ALA A 137 5.74 5.63 5.76
C ALA A 137 6.18 7.04 5.36
N ARG A 138 7.48 7.26 5.27
CA ARG A 138 8.06 8.56 4.90
C ARG A 138 9.07 8.38 3.78
N ALA A 139 9.16 9.38 2.89
CA ALA A 139 10.20 9.43 1.89
C ALA A 139 11.57 9.58 2.58
N SER A 140 12.52 8.75 2.23
CA SER A 140 13.90 8.88 2.68
C SER A 140 14.65 9.94 1.88
N GLY A 141 15.74 10.48 2.46
CA GLY A 141 16.60 11.43 1.75
C GLY A 141 17.14 10.88 0.43
N ALA A 142 17.45 9.58 0.37
CA ALA A 142 17.91 8.91 -0.85
C ALA A 142 16.81 8.84 -1.93
N GLU A 143 15.54 8.64 -1.54
CA GLU A 143 14.42 8.66 -2.48
C GLU A 143 14.17 10.08 -3.04
N VAL A 144 14.31 11.07 -2.18
CA VAL A 144 14.24 12.49 -2.60
C VAL A 144 15.32 12.79 -3.63
N ASP A 145 16.57 12.47 -3.34
CA ASP A 145 17.70 12.71 -4.24
C ASP A 145 17.52 11.95 -5.56
N TYR A 146 17.09 10.69 -5.52
CA TYR A 146 16.81 9.88 -6.70
C TYR A 146 15.80 10.54 -7.65
N LEU A 147 14.71 11.09 -7.11
CA LEU A 147 13.68 11.75 -7.90
C LEU A 147 14.17 13.11 -8.43
N LEU A 148 14.87 13.90 -7.62
CA LEU A 148 15.43 15.19 -8.04
C LEU A 148 16.51 15.02 -9.12
N GLU A 149 17.41 14.03 -8.98
CA GLU A 149 18.43 13.73 -9.98
C GLU A 149 17.80 13.39 -11.35
N LEU A 150 16.73 12.58 -11.37
CA LEU A 150 16.02 12.26 -12.59
C LEU A 150 15.43 13.52 -13.23
N ILE A 151 14.73 14.36 -12.47
CA ILE A 151 14.08 15.56 -12.99
C ILE A 151 15.14 16.52 -13.55
N ASN A 152 16.20 16.78 -12.80
CA ASN A 152 17.27 17.69 -13.23
C ASN A 152 18.04 17.15 -14.45
N GLY A 153 18.19 15.84 -14.57
CA GLY A 153 18.78 15.20 -15.74
C GLY A 153 17.92 15.34 -16.99
N GLN A 154 16.59 15.21 -16.86
CA GLN A 154 15.65 15.33 -17.98
C GLN A 154 15.36 16.81 -18.33
N PHE A 155 15.35 17.69 -17.34
CA PHE A 155 15.03 19.11 -17.48
C PHE A 155 16.15 19.99 -16.90
N PRO A 156 17.33 20.08 -17.51
CA PRO A 156 18.51 20.75 -16.92
C PRO A 156 18.28 22.23 -16.56
N LYS A 157 17.32 22.88 -17.20
CA LYS A 157 16.99 24.29 -16.93
C LYS A 157 16.15 24.49 -15.66
N VAL A 158 15.53 23.44 -15.17
CA VAL A 158 14.63 23.50 -14.00
C VAL A 158 15.42 23.61 -12.70
N ASN A 159 16.49 22.83 -12.56
CA ASN A 159 17.42 22.83 -11.43
C ASN A 159 16.68 22.85 -10.07
N LEU A 160 15.89 21.78 -9.81
CA LEU A 160 15.18 21.63 -8.53
C LEU A 160 16.15 21.25 -7.40
N GLY A 161 16.01 21.93 -6.27
CA GLY A 161 16.63 21.56 -5.01
C GLY A 161 15.62 20.99 -4.01
N ARG A 162 16.11 20.56 -2.86
CA ARG A 162 15.25 20.08 -1.76
C ARG A 162 14.35 21.21 -1.20
N GLU A 163 14.79 22.45 -1.31
CA GLU A 163 14.05 23.67 -0.95
C GLU A 163 12.82 23.93 -1.81
N ASP A 164 12.77 23.37 -3.03
CA ASP A 164 11.62 23.47 -3.91
C ASP A 164 10.49 22.47 -3.58
N ILE A 165 10.75 21.53 -2.67
CA ILE A 165 9.79 20.49 -2.28
C ILE A 165 8.80 21.08 -1.29
N LEU A 166 7.54 21.17 -1.69
CA LEU A 166 6.44 21.63 -0.83
C LEU A 166 6.05 20.55 0.20
N SER A 167 5.99 19.30 -0.24
CA SER A 167 5.67 18.15 0.62
C SER A 167 6.09 16.83 -0.03
N THR A 168 6.03 15.75 0.75
CA THR A 168 6.27 14.40 0.28
C THR A 168 5.12 13.49 0.69
N MET A 169 4.89 12.43 -0.09
CA MET A 169 3.97 11.35 0.24
C MET A 169 4.68 10.02 0.06
N ALA A 170 4.49 9.11 1.01
CA ALA A 170 4.98 7.75 0.88
C ALA A 170 3.89 6.76 1.30
N GLY A 171 3.89 5.58 0.66
CA GLY A 171 2.95 4.52 0.99
C GLY A 171 3.59 3.15 0.82
N VAL A 172 3.08 2.16 1.54
CA VAL A 172 3.57 0.77 1.48
C VAL A 172 2.61 -0.09 0.69
N ARG A 173 3.13 -0.74 -0.34
CA ARG A 173 2.39 -1.67 -1.21
C ARG A 173 2.55 -3.09 -0.71
N PRO A 174 1.46 -3.84 -0.56
CA PRO A 174 1.50 -5.27 -0.25
C PRO A 174 1.76 -6.08 -1.54
N VAL A 175 3.02 -6.27 -1.90
CA VAL A 175 3.39 -7.04 -3.10
C VAL A 175 3.57 -8.50 -2.73
N ILE A 176 3.12 -9.41 -3.61
CA ILE A 176 3.33 -10.85 -3.41
C ILE A 176 4.77 -11.19 -3.74
N ALA A 177 5.50 -11.71 -2.76
CA ALA A 177 6.89 -12.13 -2.94
C ALA A 177 6.99 -13.32 -3.90
N SER A 178 7.81 -13.21 -4.93
CA SER A 178 8.06 -14.32 -5.87
C SER A 178 9.04 -15.38 -5.33
N GLY A 179 9.66 -15.15 -4.18
CA GLY A 179 10.61 -16.07 -3.54
C GLY A 179 12.03 -16.06 -4.12
N ASP A 180 12.26 -15.37 -5.23
CA ASP A 180 13.50 -15.48 -6.00
C ASP A 180 14.52 -14.35 -5.73
N GLY A 181 14.33 -13.55 -4.69
CA GLY A 181 15.21 -12.41 -4.37
C GLY A 181 15.27 -11.34 -5.48
N LYS A 182 14.22 -11.24 -6.28
CA LYS A 182 14.14 -10.31 -7.40
C LYS A 182 14.21 -8.86 -6.94
N ASP A 183 14.65 -8.01 -7.86
CA ASP A 183 14.54 -6.56 -7.70
C ASP A 183 13.08 -6.18 -7.38
N PRO A 184 12.83 -5.30 -6.39
CA PRO A 184 11.49 -4.85 -6.00
C PRO A 184 10.62 -4.41 -7.16
N SER A 185 11.21 -3.74 -8.16
CA SER A 185 10.51 -3.26 -9.35
C SER A 185 10.01 -4.35 -10.30
N LYS A 186 10.60 -5.56 -10.21
CA LYS A 186 10.30 -6.72 -11.05
C LYS A 186 9.30 -7.69 -10.41
N GLU A 187 8.87 -7.40 -9.18
CA GLU A 187 7.83 -8.19 -8.54
C GLU A 187 6.48 -8.00 -9.25
N ARG A 188 5.74 -9.09 -9.38
CA ARG A 188 4.41 -9.07 -10.01
C ARG A 188 3.42 -8.37 -9.07
N ARG A 189 2.65 -7.44 -9.61
CA ARG A 189 1.60 -6.71 -8.89
C ARG A 189 0.21 -7.34 -9.10
N ASP A 190 0.19 -8.66 -9.25
CA ASP A 190 -1.04 -9.43 -9.35
C ASP A 190 -1.68 -9.57 -7.95
N HIS A 191 -2.97 -9.81 -7.91
CA HIS A 191 -3.62 -10.24 -6.69
C HIS A 191 -3.39 -11.74 -6.48
N ALA A 192 -3.38 -12.17 -5.24
CA ALA A 192 -3.36 -13.58 -4.88
C ALA A 192 -4.40 -13.85 -3.80
N VAL A 193 -5.01 -15.03 -3.90
CA VAL A 193 -5.93 -15.57 -2.89
C VAL A 193 -5.41 -16.93 -2.49
N TRP A 194 -5.26 -17.17 -1.21
CA TRP A 194 -4.85 -18.49 -0.69
C TRP A 194 -5.55 -18.78 0.62
N GLU A 195 -5.70 -20.05 0.93
CA GLU A 195 -6.20 -20.52 2.19
C GLU A 195 -5.09 -21.20 2.97
N GLU A 196 -4.98 -20.86 4.25
CA GLU A 196 -4.05 -21.47 5.16
C GLU A 196 -4.64 -21.47 6.57
N ASN A 197 -4.63 -22.62 7.24
CA ASN A 197 -5.18 -22.79 8.59
C ASN A 197 -6.64 -22.28 8.72
N GLY A 198 -7.47 -22.46 7.69
CA GLY A 198 -8.88 -22.04 7.72
C GLY A 198 -9.09 -20.52 7.59
N VAL A 199 -8.05 -19.78 7.22
CA VAL A 199 -8.11 -18.34 6.93
C VAL A 199 -7.86 -18.13 5.44
N VAL A 200 -8.77 -17.43 4.77
CA VAL A 200 -8.59 -17.01 3.39
C VAL A 200 -7.88 -15.65 3.39
N THR A 201 -6.72 -15.60 2.80
CA THR A 201 -5.98 -14.33 2.64
C THR A 201 -6.10 -13.82 1.21
N VAL A 202 -6.41 -12.53 1.07
CA VAL A 202 -6.45 -11.80 -0.20
C VAL A 202 -5.48 -10.64 -0.12
N SER A 203 -4.53 -10.54 -1.03
CA SER A 203 -3.57 -9.44 -1.06
C SER A 203 -3.07 -9.14 -2.47
N GLY A 204 -2.35 -8.02 -2.62
CA GLY A 204 -1.87 -7.53 -3.90
C GLY A 204 -2.96 -6.83 -4.72
N GLY A 205 -2.80 -6.85 -6.05
CA GLY A 205 -3.73 -6.22 -6.97
C GLY A 205 -3.60 -4.70 -7.06
N LYS A 206 -4.54 -4.09 -7.76
CA LYS A 206 -4.65 -2.64 -7.93
C LYS A 206 -6.08 -2.21 -7.62
N LEU A 207 -6.26 -1.00 -7.07
CA LEU A 207 -7.59 -0.46 -6.83
C LEU A 207 -8.46 -0.41 -8.11
N THR A 208 -7.82 -0.24 -9.27
CA THR A 208 -8.50 -0.21 -10.57
C THR A 208 -9.02 -1.59 -11.04
N THR A 209 -8.66 -2.67 -10.36
CA THR A 209 -9.03 -4.06 -10.71
C THR A 209 -9.88 -4.73 -9.65
N PHE A 210 -10.64 -3.97 -8.88
CA PHE A 210 -11.42 -4.46 -7.74
C PHE A 210 -12.69 -5.25 -8.13
N ARG A 211 -13.05 -5.27 -9.39
CA ARG A 211 -14.18 -6.06 -9.96
C ARG A 211 -13.70 -7.35 -10.58
#